data_939418dbe03d80ee127748b41b455d9c
#
_entry.id   939418dbe03d80ee127748b41b455d9c
#
_cell.length_a   1.000
_cell.length_b   1.000
_cell.length_c   1.000
_cell.angle_alpha   90.00
_cell.angle_beta   90.00
_cell.angle_gamma   90.00
#
_symmetry.space_group_name_H-M   'P 1'
#
loop_
_entity.id
_entity.type
_entity.pdbx_description
1 polymer ?
#
loop_
_entity_poly.entity_id
_entity_poly.type
_entity_poly.pdbx_seq_one_letter_code
_entity_poly.pdbx_strand_id
1 'polypeptide(L)'
;MGMVLPALLFALPLVTALVLLVNRNPAVRNTLVRVSALLMAALSVAVGVMYFGHPFKIGVDSPLMRLVMMAVDGLAALTVLYFCVKYKRYLTALLGLLQFFLIVAFEFHSGSYARSVWDFNIDNLAIIMILIAGIIGGLIAVYSLGYMAVYHRKHVDVKDRRSFFFFVVFLFLSAMFGLVMSNNLLYMYTFWEITSLCSFLLIGYSGTNEAIHNSFKALWMNLLGGLAFAMAIAYLGDHFYTLELSQLLSMGMQQMPVEPVVALLVFCGFTKSAMMPFSGWLLGAMVAPTPTSALLHSSTMVKAGVFLIIKLAPILGNNHAGIMAMLVGGITFFFASCAAISQSDGKKVLAYSTISNLGLIVCCAGTGSYEAAWTAIMIVIFHAVAKSLLFLTVGTAEQQLGSRNLESFDGIFNSMPRLSLCMVIGICGMFLAPFGMLISKWAAMKAF
;
A
#
# COMPACT_ATOMS: atom_id res chain seq x y z
N MET A 1 23.19 15.86 -9.17
CA MET A 1 23.10 14.39 -8.99
C MET A 1 21.98 13.99 -8.01
N GLY A 2 21.72 14.78 -6.97
CA GLY A 2 20.73 14.47 -5.92
C GLY A 2 19.28 14.30 -6.39
N MET A 3 18.77 15.01 -7.37
CA MET A 3 17.39 14.86 -7.85
C MET A 3 17.19 13.70 -8.84
N VAL A 4 18.25 13.23 -9.50
CA VAL A 4 18.15 12.27 -10.61
C VAL A 4 17.73 10.88 -10.13
N LEU A 5 18.29 10.39 -9.02
CA LEU A 5 17.99 9.04 -8.50
C LEU A 5 16.52 8.87 -8.07
N PRO A 6 15.94 9.76 -7.25
CA PRO A 6 14.52 9.68 -6.88
C PRO A 6 13.59 9.82 -8.09
N ALA A 7 13.91 10.72 -9.03
CA ALA A 7 13.14 10.88 -10.24
C ALA A 7 13.18 9.64 -11.14
N LEU A 8 14.35 9.00 -11.29
CA LEU A 8 14.50 7.75 -12.02
C LEU A 8 13.74 6.61 -11.34
N LEU A 9 13.76 6.53 -10.00
CA LEU A 9 13.04 5.51 -9.25
C LEU A 9 11.53 5.59 -9.47
N PHE A 10 10.97 6.79 -9.59
CA PHE A 10 9.58 7.02 -9.93
C PHE A 10 9.30 6.75 -11.43
N ALA A 11 10.14 7.31 -12.31
CA ALA A 11 9.91 7.29 -13.76
C ALA A 11 10.10 5.91 -14.38
N LEU A 12 11.07 5.10 -13.89
CA LEU A 12 11.35 3.78 -14.44
C LEU A 12 10.15 2.84 -14.44
N PRO A 13 9.45 2.59 -13.33
CA PRO A 13 8.26 1.75 -13.35
C PRO A 13 7.11 2.39 -14.14
N LEU A 14 6.98 3.72 -14.16
CA LEU A 14 5.96 4.40 -14.95
C LEU A 14 6.18 4.18 -16.47
N VAL A 15 7.39 4.39 -16.95
CA VAL A 15 7.75 4.14 -18.35
C VAL A 15 7.57 2.66 -18.69
N THR A 16 8.01 1.76 -17.80
CA THR A 16 7.80 0.32 -17.96
C THR A 16 6.30 -0.01 -18.09
N ALA A 17 5.45 0.58 -17.25
CA ALA A 17 4.01 0.40 -17.32
C ALA A 17 3.45 0.83 -18.68
N LEU A 18 3.80 2.02 -19.15
CA LEU A 18 3.33 2.54 -20.43
C LEU A 18 3.76 1.67 -21.62
N VAL A 19 5.02 1.21 -21.63
CA VAL A 19 5.51 0.29 -22.67
C VAL A 19 4.76 -1.04 -22.62
N LEU A 20 4.47 -1.58 -21.45
CA LEU A 20 3.71 -2.83 -21.27
C LEU A 20 2.24 -2.71 -21.70
N LEU A 21 1.66 -1.52 -21.63
CA LEU A 21 0.30 -1.27 -22.10
C LEU A 21 0.20 -1.39 -23.64
N VAL A 22 1.21 -0.89 -24.35
CA VAL A 22 1.24 -0.87 -25.82
C VAL A 22 1.77 -2.18 -26.38
N ASN A 23 2.82 -2.75 -25.76
CA ASN A 23 3.51 -3.92 -26.29
C ASN A 23 2.84 -5.23 -25.83
N ARG A 24 2.39 -6.03 -26.81
CA ARG A 24 1.75 -7.33 -26.58
C ARG A 24 2.69 -8.53 -26.74
N ASN A 25 3.93 -8.31 -27.17
CA ASN A 25 4.89 -9.41 -27.39
C ASN A 25 5.32 -10.03 -26.06
N PRO A 26 5.09 -11.36 -25.86
CA PRO A 26 5.42 -12.03 -24.59
C PRO A 26 6.92 -11.99 -24.25
N ALA A 27 7.80 -12.10 -25.25
CA ALA A 27 9.24 -12.09 -25.04
C ALA A 27 9.71 -10.72 -24.51
N VAL A 28 9.28 -9.65 -25.19
CA VAL A 28 9.60 -8.26 -24.78
C VAL A 28 9.04 -7.98 -23.38
N ARG A 29 7.77 -8.35 -23.11
CA ARG A 29 7.18 -8.21 -21.77
C ARG A 29 8.02 -8.89 -20.70
N ASN A 30 8.40 -10.16 -20.89
CA ASN A 30 9.12 -10.92 -19.89
C ASN A 30 10.51 -10.35 -19.62
N THR A 31 11.22 -9.92 -20.66
CA THR A 31 12.54 -9.27 -20.53
C THR A 31 12.40 -7.91 -19.83
N LEU A 32 11.44 -7.08 -20.26
CA LEU A 32 11.21 -5.76 -19.68
C LEU A 32 10.89 -5.84 -18.19
N VAL A 33 9.99 -6.76 -17.79
CA VAL A 33 9.63 -6.97 -16.37
C VAL A 33 10.86 -7.36 -15.54
N ARG A 34 11.70 -8.28 -16.03
CA ARG A 34 12.92 -8.71 -15.30
C ARG A 34 13.93 -7.59 -15.17
N VAL A 35 14.22 -6.91 -16.28
CA VAL A 35 15.19 -5.80 -16.29
C VAL A 35 14.71 -4.64 -15.41
N SER A 36 13.45 -4.25 -15.53
CA SER A 36 12.89 -3.16 -14.72
C SER A 36 12.85 -3.52 -13.24
N ALA A 37 12.52 -4.76 -12.86
CA ALA A 37 12.55 -5.20 -11.48
C ALA A 37 13.97 -5.16 -10.89
N LEU A 38 14.98 -5.60 -11.65
CA LEU A 38 16.39 -5.53 -11.23
C LEU A 38 16.84 -4.08 -11.05
N LEU A 39 16.53 -3.22 -12.03
CA LEU A 39 16.89 -1.79 -11.98
C LEU A 39 16.19 -1.07 -10.82
N MET A 40 14.89 -1.35 -10.57
CA MET A 40 14.18 -0.80 -9.42
C MET A 40 14.84 -1.20 -8.09
N ALA A 41 15.20 -2.48 -7.94
CA ALA A 41 15.89 -2.95 -6.74
C ALA A 41 17.25 -2.25 -6.57
N ALA A 42 18.05 -2.16 -7.63
CA ALA A 42 19.34 -1.46 -7.61
C ALA A 42 19.21 0.02 -7.29
N LEU A 43 18.24 0.73 -7.91
CA LEU A 43 17.97 2.14 -7.63
C LEU A 43 17.49 2.36 -6.20
N SER A 44 16.64 1.47 -5.67
CA SER A 44 16.18 1.54 -4.29
C SER A 44 17.32 1.41 -3.29
N VAL A 45 18.25 0.48 -3.54
CA VAL A 45 19.47 0.33 -2.73
C VAL A 45 20.36 1.58 -2.86
N ALA A 46 20.55 2.10 -4.07
CA ALA A 46 21.34 3.30 -4.31
C ALA A 46 20.76 4.53 -3.55
N VAL A 47 19.43 4.72 -3.57
CA VAL A 47 18.73 5.74 -2.78
C VAL A 47 18.97 5.51 -1.28
N GLY A 48 18.87 4.27 -0.81
CA GLY A 48 19.16 3.93 0.58
C GLY A 48 20.58 4.30 1.01
N VAL A 49 21.58 3.90 0.23
CA VAL A 49 23.00 4.20 0.54
C VAL A 49 23.31 5.69 0.52
N MET A 50 22.68 6.45 -0.41
CA MET A 50 23.00 7.89 -0.56
C MET A 50 22.31 8.78 0.45
N TYR A 51 21.08 8.45 0.87
CA TYR A 51 20.25 9.36 1.65
C TYR A 51 19.95 8.88 3.08
N PHE A 52 20.33 7.65 3.44
CA PHE A 52 20.09 7.16 4.80
C PHE A 52 20.86 8.03 5.82
N GLY A 53 20.14 8.58 6.79
CA GLY A 53 20.69 9.52 7.77
C GLY A 53 20.83 10.98 7.28
N HIS A 54 20.61 11.24 6.00
CA HIS A 54 20.70 12.56 5.39
C HIS A 54 19.41 12.89 4.62
N PRO A 55 18.35 13.37 5.30
CA PRO A 55 17.08 13.65 4.64
C PRO A 55 17.25 14.61 3.48
N PHE A 56 16.68 14.26 2.32
CA PHE A 56 16.77 15.04 1.10
C PHE A 56 15.39 15.60 0.74
N LYS A 57 15.29 16.94 0.63
CA LYS A 57 14.06 17.65 0.30
C LYS A 57 14.13 18.23 -1.11
N ILE A 58 13.01 18.16 -1.83
CA ILE A 58 12.86 18.69 -3.19
C ILE A 58 11.60 19.53 -3.25
N GLY A 59 11.73 20.78 -3.70
CA GLY A 59 10.60 21.63 -4.09
C GLY A 59 10.45 21.61 -5.61
N VAL A 60 9.25 21.35 -6.09
CA VAL A 60 8.90 21.33 -7.54
C VAL A 60 7.62 22.15 -7.72
N ASP A 61 7.36 23.13 -6.84
CA ASP A 61 6.14 23.93 -6.93
C ASP A 61 6.09 24.71 -8.25
N SER A 62 5.39 24.13 -9.21
CA SER A 62 5.09 24.76 -10.49
C SER A 62 3.59 24.62 -10.78
N PRO A 63 2.96 25.67 -11.37
CA PRO A 63 1.56 25.59 -11.79
C PRO A 63 1.29 24.42 -12.74
N LEU A 64 2.30 24.07 -13.57
CA LEU A 64 2.23 22.92 -14.47
C LEU A 64 2.11 21.59 -13.71
N MET A 65 2.89 21.43 -12.64
CA MET A 65 2.85 20.18 -11.85
C MET A 65 1.50 20.01 -11.14
N ARG A 66 0.96 21.08 -10.58
CA ARG A 66 -0.40 21.07 -9.99
C ARG A 66 -1.46 20.71 -11.04
N LEU A 67 -1.39 21.31 -12.23
CA LEU A 67 -2.29 20.98 -13.33
C LEU A 67 -2.17 19.50 -13.74
N VAL A 68 -0.96 18.97 -13.82
CA VAL A 68 -0.73 17.55 -14.13
C VAL A 68 -1.35 16.64 -13.06
N MET A 69 -1.13 16.93 -11.77
CA MET A 69 -1.72 16.16 -10.69
C MET A 69 -3.25 16.19 -10.73
N MET A 70 -3.85 17.38 -10.91
CA MET A 70 -5.30 17.52 -11.05
C MET A 70 -5.84 16.79 -12.29
N ALA A 71 -5.12 16.78 -13.40
CA ALA A 71 -5.50 16.04 -14.60
C ALA A 71 -5.45 14.51 -14.35
N VAL A 72 -4.46 14.04 -13.61
CA VAL A 72 -4.33 12.61 -13.21
C VAL A 72 -5.48 12.21 -12.28
N ASP A 73 -5.82 13.04 -11.29
CA ASP A 73 -6.96 12.80 -10.40
C ASP A 73 -8.28 12.79 -11.18
N GLY A 74 -8.45 13.71 -12.15
CA GLY A 74 -9.59 13.73 -13.05
C GLY A 74 -9.71 12.45 -13.89
N LEU A 75 -8.59 11.96 -14.44
CA LEU A 75 -8.54 10.71 -15.18
C LEU A 75 -8.89 9.49 -14.29
N ALA A 76 -8.38 9.47 -13.06
CA ALA A 76 -8.71 8.42 -12.10
C ALA A 76 -10.21 8.46 -11.75
N ALA A 77 -10.78 9.62 -11.45
CA ALA A 77 -12.19 9.80 -11.17
C ALA A 77 -13.10 9.40 -12.35
N LEU A 78 -12.73 9.78 -13.58
CA LEU A 78 -13.44 9.36 -14.79
C LEU A 78 -13.40 7.85 -14.99
N THR A 79 -12.24 7.22 -14.72
CA THR A 79 -12.10 5.76 -14.80
C THR A 79 -12.99 5.06 -13.78
N VAL A 80 -13.01 5.54 -12.53
CA VAL A 80 -13.90 5.03 -11.48
C VAL A 80 -15.36 5.19 -11.89
N LEU A 81 -15.73 6.38 -12.38
CA LEU A 81 -17.10 6.67 -12.83
C LEU A 81 -17.55 5.74 -13.96
N TYR A 82 -16.68 5.52 -14.96
CA TYR A 82 -16.96 4.59 -16.05
C TYR A 82 -17.30 3.19 -15.52
N PHE A 83 -16.49 2.63 -14.64
CA PHE A 83 -16.74 1.31 -14.06
C PHE A 83 -17.98 1.30 -13.16
N CYS A 84 -18.22 2.35 -12.39
CA CYS A 84 -19.40 2.47 -11.54
C CYS A 84 -20.71 2.48 -12.34
N VAL A 85 -20.75 3.21 -13.44
CA VAL A 85 -21.92 3.24 -14.36
C VAL A 85 -22.09 1.88 -15.01
N LYS A 86 -21.02 1.28 -15.53
CA LYS A 86 -21.05 -0.04 -16.19
C LYS A 86 -21.59 -1.14 -15.27
N TYR A 87 -21.23 -1.12 -13.99
CA TYR A 87 -21.62 -2.14 -13.00
C TYR A 87 -22.76 -1.68 -12.07
N LYS A 88 -23.38 -0.52 -12.34
CA LYS A 88 -24.52 0.07 -11.58
C LYS A 88 -24.20 0.26 -10.08
N ARG A 89 -22.97 0.73 -9.74
CA ARG A 89 -22.52 0.96 -8.38
C ARG A 89 -22.52 2.46 -8.02
N TYR A 90 -23.72 3.05 -7.94
CA TYR A 90 -23.90 4.49 -7.83
C TYR A 90 -23.37 5.12 -6.54
N LEU A 91 -23.40 4.40 -5.41
CA LEU A 91 -22.82 4.89 -4.14
C LEU A 91 -21.30 5.12 -4.27
N THR A 92 -20.61 4.17 -4.90
CA THR A 92 -19.16 4.29 -5.15
C THR A 92 -18.86 5.46 -6.11
N ALA A 93 -19.73 5.66 -7.12
CA ALA A 93 -19.61 6.82 -8.02
C ALA A 93 -19.79 8.14 -7.28
N LEU A 94 -20.78 8.23 -6.39
CA LEU A 94 -21.03 9.43 -5.57
C LEU A 94 -19.81 9.77 -4.70
N LEU A 95 -19.22 8.79 -4.02
CA LEU A 95 -18.03 9.00 -3.19
C LEU A 95 -16.82 9.47 -4.02
N GLY A 96 -16.59 8.86 -5.19
CA GLY A 96 -15.50 9.27 -6.08
C GLY A 96 -15.69 10.68 -6.64
N LEU A 97 -16.93 11.06 -6.99
CA LEU A 97 -17.23 12.40 -7.45
C LEU A 97 -17.12 13.43 -6.33
N LEU A 98 -17.61 13.09 -5.13
CA LEU A 98 -17.59 14.03 -3.98
C LEU A 98 -16.16 14.40 -3.59
N GLN A 99 -15.27 13.41 -3.48
CA GLN A 99 -13.86 13.69 -3.15
C GLN A 99 -13.14 14.46 -4.26
N PHE A 100 -13.35 14.11 -5.54
CA PHE A 100 -12.77 14.84 -6.66
C PHE A 100 -13.26 16.29 -6.68
N PHE A 101 -14.57 16.50 -6.50
CA PHE A 101 -15.15 17.85 -6.46
C PHE A 101 -14.61 18.68 -5.29
N LEU A 102 -14.38 18.04 -4.14
CA LEU A 102 -13.80 18.72 -2.97
C LEU A 102 -12.37 19.19 -3.24
N ILE A 103 -11.53 18.36 -3.88
CA ILE A 103 -10.15 18.74 -4.27
C ILE A 103 -10.17 19.87 -5.31
N VAL A 104 -11.03 19.77 -6.32
CA VAL A 104 -11.17 20.82 -7.34
C VAL A 104 -11.66 22.14 -6.71
N ALA A 105 -12.66 22.09 -5.85
CA ALA A 105 -13.16 23.27 -5.14
C ALA A 105 -12.07 23.91 -4.26
N PHE A 106 -11.30 23.09 -3.54
CA PHE A 106 -10.15 23.53 -2.77
C PHE A 106 -9.10 24.23 -3.64
N GLU A 107 -8.73 23.65 -4.77
CA GLU A 107 -7.69 24.20 -5.66
C GLU A 107 -8.14 25.56 -6.23
N PHE A 108 -9.41 25.73 -6.58
CA PHE A 108 -9.96 27.00 -7.03
C PHE A 108 -10.10 28.06 -5.93
N HIS A 109 -10.41 27.64 -4.69
CA HIS A 109 -10.65 28.57 -3.58
C HIS A 109 -9.35 28.95 -2.85
N SER A 110 -8.56 27.97 -2.46
CA SER A 110 -7.44 28.14 -1.53
C SER A 110 -6.09 27.73 -2.15
N GLY A 111 -6.08 27.07 -3.29
CA GLY A 111 -4.87 26.53 -3.93
C GLY A 111 -3.82 27.60 -4.28
N SER A 112 -4.21 28.87 -4.44
CA SER A 112 -3.27 29.99 -4.68
C SER A 112 -2.54 30.43 -3.42
N TYR A 113 -3.12 30.23 -2.24
CA TYR A 113 -2.60 30.64 -0.93
C TYR A 113 -1.90 29.52 -0.16
N ALA A 114 -2.42 28.30 -0.27
CA ALA A 114 -1.84 27.13 0.36
C ALA A 114 -0.65 26.64 -0.48
N ARG A 115 0.56 26.93 0.00
CA ARG A 115 1.81 26.60 -0.74
C ARG A 115 2.61 25.54 0.00
N SER A 116 3.37 24.80 -0.79
CA SER A 116 4.41 23.89 -0.32
C SER A 116 5.77 24.42 -0.78
N VAL A 117 6.74 24.50 0.11
CA VAL A 117 8.13 24.79 -0.22
C VAL A 117 8.86 23.52 -0.62
N TRP A 118 8.54 22.43 0.07
CA TRP A 118 9.16 21.12 -0.13
C TRP A 118 8.11 20.06 -0.46
N ASP A 119 7.95 19.77 -1.75
CA ASP A 119 6.93 18.84 -2.23
C ASP A 119 7.27 17.38 -1.96
N PHE A 120 8.56 17.05 -2.00
CA PHE A 120 9.08 15.71 -1.72
C PHE A 120 10.09 15.75 -0.59
N ASN A 121 10.04 14.72 0.28
CA ASN A 121 10.95 14.55 1.40
C ASN A 121 11.33 13.06 1.53
N ILE A 122 12.59 12.76 1.29
CA ILE A 122 13.14 11.41 1.40
C ILE A 122 13.84 11.31 2.75
N ASP A 123 13.11 10.87 3.76
CA ASP A 123 13.62 10.58 5.09
C ASP A 123 13.84 9.06 5.29
N ASN A 124 14.36 8.68 6.45
CA ASN A 124 14.70 7.30 6.74
C ASN A 124 13.49 6.34 6.62
N LEU A 125 12.28 6.78 7.02
CA LEU A 125 11.09 5.95 6.88
C LEU A 125 10.68 5.79 5.41
N ALA A 126 10.78 6.86 4.61
CA ALA A 126 10.55 6.80 3.17
C ALA A 126 11.55 5.83 2.49
N ILE A 127 12.84 5.88 2.88
CA ILE A 127 13.87 4.97 2.38
C ILE A 127 13.53 3.51 2.68
N ILE A 128 13.11 3.20 3.90
CA ILE A 128 12.68 1.84 4.28
C ILE A 128 11.53 1.37 3.38
N MET A 129 10.54 2.23 3.15
CA MET A 129 9.41 1.91 2.27
C MET A 129 9.83 1.76 0.80
N ILE A 130 10.77 2.58 0.33
CA ILE A 130 11.37 2.48 -1.01
C ILE A 130 12.07 1.13 -1.17
N LEU A 131 12.86 0.70 -0.19
CA LEU A 131 13.54 -0.60 -0.23
C LEU A 131 12.53 -1.77 -0.26
N ILE A 132 11.48 -1.70 0.57
CA ILE A 132 10.43 -2.72 0.60
C ILE A 132 9.70 -2.76 -0.75
N ALA A 133 9.25 -1.64 -1.28
CA ALA A 133 8.51 -1.59 -2.53
C ALA A 133 9.38 -1.98 -3.74
N GLY A 134 10.62 -1.52 -3.79
CA GLY A 134 11.53 -1.76 -4.91
C GLY A 134 12.05 -3.19 -4.97
N ILE A 135 12.50 -3.73 -3.84
CA ILE A 135 13.06 -5.09 -3.79
C ILE A 135 11.93 -6.13 -3.80
N ILE A 136 11.03 -6.08 -2.81
CA ILE A 136 9.98 -7.09 -2.67
C ILE A 136 8.96 -6.96 -3.80
N GLY A 137 8.54 -5.73 -4.14
CA GLY A 137 7.63 -5.49 -5.26
C GLY A 137 8.21 -5.95 -6.61
N GLY A 138 9.51 -5.70 -6.83
CA GLY A 138 10.24 -6.19 -8.01
C GLY A 138 10.28 -7.72 -8.07
N LEU A 139 10.61 -8.40 -6.96
CA LEU A 139 10.62 -9.87 -6.88
C LEU A 139 9.23 -10.47 -7.14
N ILE A 140 8.17 -9.86 -6.60
CA ILE A 140 6.78 -10.27 -6.87
C ILE A 140 6.43 -10.09 -8.35
N ALA A 141 6.86 -9.00 -8.99
CA ALA A 141 6.64 -8.80 -10.42
C ALA A 141 7.33 -9.88 -11.28
N VAL A 142 8.56 -10.26 -10.94
CA VAL A 142 9.27 -11.37 -11.61
C VAL A 142 8.57 -12.71 -11.39
N TYR A 143 8.18 -13.03 -10.15
CA TYR A 143 7.40 -14.23 -9.83
C TYR A 143 6.10 -14.30 -10.63
N SER A 144 5.44 -13.15 -10.80
CA SER A 144 4.18 -13.04 -11.54
C SER A 144 4.27 -13.54 -12.98
N LEU A 145 5.45 -13.49 -13.61
CA LEU A 145 5.63 -13.98 -14.98
C LEU A 145 5.31 -15.48 -15.09
N GLY A 146 5.88 -16.28 -14.20
CA GLY A 146 5.63 -17.72 -14.14
C GLY A 146 4.21 -18.04 -13.67
N TYR A 147 3.77 -17.38 -12.59
CA TYR A 147 2.46 -17.60 -12.01
C TYR A 147 1.32 -17.33 -13.01
N MET A 148 1.32 -16.19 -13.69
CA MET A 148 0.28 -15.81 -14.64
C MET A 148 0.28 -16.67 -15.91
N ALA A 149 1.43 -17.24 -16.29
CA ALA A 149 1.50 -18.20 -17.38
C ALA A 149 0.77 -19.52 -17.05
N VAL A 150 0.95 -20.04 -15.83
CA VAL A 150 0.25 -21.25 -15.36
C VAL A 150 -1.23 -20.94 -15.08
N TYR A 151 -1.52 -19.78 -14.50
CA TYR A 151 -2.89 -19.32 -14.19
C TYR A 151 -3.79 -19.36 -15.44
N HIS A 152 -3.35 -18.78 -16.55
CA HIS A 152 -4.14 -18.79 -17.81
C HIS A 152 -4.22 -20.14 -18.51
N ARG A 153 -3.30 -21.08 -18.21
CA ARG A 153 -3.44 -22.47 -18.68
C ARG A 153 -4.56 -23.22 -17.94
N LYS A 154 -4.73 -22.92 -16.64
CA LYS A 154 -5.75 -23.56 -15.79
C LYS A 154 -7.12 -22.90 -15.86
N HIS A 155 -7.17 -21.60 -16.08
CA HIS A 155 -8.40 -20.80 -16.13
C HIS A 155 -8.62 -20.29 -17.56
N VAL A 156 -9.07 -21.17 -18.43
CA VAL A 156 -9.32 -20.88 -19.87
C VAL A 156 -10.45 -19.86 -20.04
N ASP A 157 -11.38 -19.83 -19.08
CA ASP A 157 -12.55 -18.91 -19.09
C ASP A 157 -12.14 -17.45 -18.85
N VAL A 158 -10.97 -17.21 -18.28
CA VAL A 158 -10.48 -15.85 -18.00
C VAL A 158 -9.76 -15.31 -19.23
N LYS A 159 -10.24 -14.17 -19.75
CA LYS A 159 -9.59 -13.48 -20.87
C LYS A 159 -8.13 -13.17 -20.57
N ASP A 160 -7.21 -13.56 -21.46
CA ASP A 160 -5.79 -13.26 -21.31
C ASP A 160 -5.53 -11.75 -21.50
N ARG A 161 -5.24 -11.09 -20.38
CA ARG A 161 -4.88 -9.67 -20.29
C ARG A 161 -3.58 -9.48 -19.53
N ARG A 162 -2.63 -10.39 -19.69
CA ARG A 162 -1.33 -10.36 -18.92
C ARG A 162 -0.57 -9.05 -19.10
N SER A 163 -0.53 -8.47 -20.32
CA SER A 163 0.12 -7.17 -20.53
C SER A 163 -0.53 -6.07 -19.70
N PHE A 164 -1.88 -6.03 -19.65
CA PHE A 164 -2.60 -5.10 -18.78
C PHE A 164 -2.35 -5.36 -17.29
N PHE A 165 -2.26 -6.63 -16.86
CA PHE A 165 -1.90 -6.97 -15.48
C PHE A 165 -0.55 -6.36 -15.08
N PHE A 166 0.48 -6.55 -15.90
CA PHE A 166 1.82 -6.00 -15.63
C PHE A 166 1.84 -4.47 -15.75
N PHE A 167 1.08 -3.88 -16.67
CA PHE A 167 0.88 -2.43 -16.70
C PHE A 167 0.39 -1.90 -15.35
N VAL A 168 -0.66 -2.50 -14.79
CA VAL A 168 -1.22 -2.06 -13.51
C VAL A 168 -0.26 -2.31 -12.36
N VAL A 169 0.49 -3.42 -12.34
CA VAL A 169 1.51 -3.72 -11.33
C VAL A 169 2.61 -2.66 -11.31
N PHE A 170 3.16 -2.29 -12.47
CA PHE A 170 4.22 -1.29 -12.54
C PHE A 170 3.72 0.14 -12.29
N LEU A 171 2.51 0.47 -12.74
CA LEU A 171 1.84 1.73 -12.39
C LEU A 171 1.64 1.84 -10.87
N PHE A 172 1.23 0.75 -10.24
CA PHE A 172 1.08 0.68 -8.79
C PHE A 172 2.40 0.91 -8.06
N LEU A 173 3.50 0.28 -8.50
CA LEU A 173 4.83 0.47 -7.91
C LEU A 173 5.33 1.91 -8.07
N SER A 174 5.12 2.52 -9.24
CA SER A 174 5.43 3.93 -9.47
C SER A 174 4.65 4.84 -8.50
N ALA A 175 3.34 4.63 -8.38
CA ALA A 175 2.50 5.39 -7.46
C ALA A 175 2.94 5.21 -5.99
N MET A 176 3.38 4.02 -5.59
CA MET A 176 3.93 3.78 -4.25
C MET A 176 5.21 4.58 -4.01
N PHE A 177 6.13 4.64 -4.97
CA PHE A 177 7.33 5.48 -4.83
C PHE A 177 6.96 6.96 -4.73
N GLY A 178 6.04 7.44 -5.58
CA GLY A 178 5.53 8.81 -5.48
C GLY A 178 4.92 9.11 -4.11
N LEU A 179 4.09 8.21 -3.59
CA LEU A 179 3.41 8.36 -2.30
C LEU A 179 4.40 8.47 -1.13
N VAL A 180 5.37 7.56 -1.04
CA VAL A 180 6.30 7.52 0.11
C VAL A 180 7.32 8.64 0.08
N MET A 181 7.61 9.20 -1.09
CA MET A 181 8.49 10.37 -1.24
C MET A 181 7.76 11.70 -1.06
N SER A 182 6.42 11.73 -1.18
CA SER A 182 5.64 12.97 -1.10
C SER A 182 5.64 13.57 0.30
N ASN A 183 5.88 14.88 0.38
CA ASN A 183 5.70 15.71 1.56
C ASN A 183 4.51 16.67 1.40
N ASN A 184 4.16 17.00 0.16
CA ASN A 184 2.96 17.73 -0.19
C ASN A 184 1.76 16.77 -0.15
N LEU A 185 0.77 17.08 0.70
CA LEU A 185 -0.42 16.23 0.90
C LEU A 185 -1.29 16.11 -0.34
N LEU A 186 -1.32 17.11 -1.23
CA LEU A 186 -2.05 17.04 -2.49
C LEU A 186 -1.42 16.00 -3.43
N TYR A 187 -0.08 16.00 -3.55
CA TYR A 187 0.62 15.00 -4.36
C TYR A 187 0.52 13.60 -3.75
N MET A 188 0.62 13.51 -2.41
CA MET A 188 0.41 12.26 -1.70
C MET A 188 -1.00 11.71 -1.93
N TYR A 189 -2.03 12.56 -1.94
CA TYR A 189 -3.41 12.22 -2.24
C TYR A 189 -3.56 11.66 -3.67
N THR A 190 -3.00 12.31 -4.69
CA THR A 190 -3.03 11.81 -6.07
C THR A 190 -2.44 10.40 -6.17
N PHE A 191 -1.24 10.17 -5.60
CA PHE A 191 -0.66 8.82 -5.59
C PHE A 191 -1.47 7.82 -4.77
N TRP A 192 -2.11 8.28 -3.70
CA TRP A 192 -3.02 7.48 -2.89
C TRP A 192 -4.21 6.97 -3.71
N GLU A 193 -4.82 7.82 -4.51
CA GLU A 193 -5.93 7.45 -5.38
C GLU A 193 -5.51 6.54 -6.53
N ILE A 194 -4.34 6.77 -7.15
CA ILE A 194 -3.78 5.85 -8.14
C ILE A 194 -3.60 4.45 -7.56
N THR A 195 -3.09 4.33 -6.33
CA THR A 195 -2.94 3.00 -5.69
C THR A 195 -4.29 2.35 -5.39
N SER A 196 -5.33 3.11 -5.04
CA SER A 196 -6.70 2.61 -4.86
C SER A 196 -7.29 2.10 -6.18
N LEU A 197 -7.13 2.85 -7.26
CA LEU A 197 -7.57 2.46 -8.60
C LEU A 197 -6.84 1.20 -9.10
N CYS A 198 -5.52 1.14 -8.95
CA CYS A 198 -4.72 -0.03 -9.34
C CYS A 198 -5.16 -1.29 -8.57
N SER A 199 -5.42 -1.16 -7.26
CA SER A 199 -5.91 -2.29 -6.46
C SER A 199 -7.27 -2.78 -6.92
N PHE A 200 -8.20 -1.87 -7.23
CA PHE A 200 -9.50 -2.19 -7.83
C PHE A 200 -9.35 -3.00 -9.13
N LEU A 201 -8.48 -2.56 -10.03
CA LEU A 201 -8.23 -3.22 -11.31
C LEU A 201 -7.57 -4.60 -11.14
N LEU A 202 -6.66 -4.74 -10.19
CA LEU A 202 -5.97 -6.00 -9.90
C LEU A 202 -6.89 -7.02 -9.21
N ILE A 203 -7.74 -6.60 -8.28
CA ILE A 203 -8.71 -7.48 -7.60
C ILE A 203 -9.78 -7.96 -8.60
N GLY A 204 -10.25 -7.07 -9.45
CA GLY A 204 -11.23 -7.38 -10.50
C GLY A 204 -10.67 -8.09 -11.73
N TYR A 205 -9.40 -8.51 -11.74
CA TYR A 205 -8.70 -9.03 -12.92
C TYR A 205 -9.40 -10.24 -13.58
N SER A 206 -9.88 -11.20 -12.78
CA SER A 206 -10.54 -12.41 -13.29
C SER A 206 -11.86 -12.10 -14.00
N GLY A 207 -12.54 -11.01 -13.66
CA GLY A 207 -13.83 -10.61 -14.23
C GLY A 207 -15.02 -11.45 -13.76
N THR A 208 -14.83 -12.36 -12.79
CA THR A 208 -15.93 -13.12 -12.18
C THR A 208 -16.80 -12.19 -11.34
N ASN A 209 -18.08 -12.57 -11.15
CA ASN A 209 -19.02 -11.76 -10.35
C ASN A 209 -18.49 -11.54 -8.92
N GLU A 210 -17.84 -12.55 -8.33
CA GLU A 210 -17.22 -12.45 -7.01
C GLU A 210 -16.06 -11.45 -7.01
N ALA A 211 -15.16 -11.51 -8.01
CA ALA A 211 -14.05 -10.59 -8.14
C ALA A 211 -14.50 -9.13 -8.35
N ILE A 212 -15.53 -8.93 -9.18
CA ILE A 212 -16.15 -7.63 -9.41
C ILE A 212 -16.76 -7.09 -8.10
N HIS A 213 -17.54 -7.90 -7.39
CA HIS A 213 -18.14 -7.50 -6.10
C HIS A 213 -17.05 -7.09 -5.08
N ASN A 214 -16.02 -7.90 -4.93
CA ASN A 214 -14.93 -7.65 -3.98
C ASN A 214 -14.04 -6.47 -4.41
N SER A 215 -13.83 -6.25 -5.71
CA SER A 215 -13.10 -5.08 -6.19
C SER A 215 -13.85 -3.78 -5.86
N PHE A 216 -15.17 -3.74 -6.05
CA PHE A 216 -15.98 -2.59 -5.65
C PHE A 216 -16.04 -2.41 -4.14
N LYS A 217 -16.04 -3.51 -3.36
CA LYS A 217 -15.95 -3.45 -1.90
C LYS A 217 -14.63 -2.79 -1.46
N ALA A 218 -13.52 -3.17 -2.09
CA ALA A 218 -12.23 -2.53 -1.84
C ALA A 218 -12.23 -1.05 -2.24
N LEU A 219 -12.81 -0.74 -3.41
CA LEU A 219 -12.84 0.62 -3.94
C LEU A 219 -13.61 1.57 -3.02
N TRP A 220 -14.88 1.26 -2.66
CA TRP A 220 -15.69 2.20 -1.88
C TRP A 220 -15.12 2.43 -0.46
N MET A 221 -14.53 1.38 0.17
CA MET A 221 -13.89 1.56 1.48
C MET A 221 -12.66 2.46 1.41
N ASN A 222 -11.85 2.34 0.34
CA ASN A 222 -10.71 3.20 0.14
C ASN A 222 -11.10 4.62 -0.28
N LEU A 223 -12.16 4.79 -1.08
CA LEU A 223 -12.70 6.13 -1.41
C LEU A 223 -13.24 6.86 -0.19
N LEU A 224 -13.80 6.14 0.79
CA LEU A 224 -14.20 6.76 2.07
C LEU A 224 -12.98 7.35 2.80
N GLY A 225 -11.86 6.64 2.78
CA GLY A 225 -10.57 7.17 3.28
C GLY A 225 -10.04 8.32 2.45
N GLY A 226 -10.16 8.24 1.11
CA GLY A 226 -9.80 9.33 0.21
C GLY A 226 -10.61 10.59 0.46
N LEU A 227 -11.91 10.47 0.76
CA LEU A 227 -12.74 11.59 1.15
C LEU A 227 -12.23 12.26 2.45
N ALA A 228 -11.90 11.48 3.46
CA ALA A 228 -11.30 12.01 4.69
C ALA A 228 -9.96 12.70 4.43
N PHE A 229 -9.15 12.16 3.53
CA PHE A 229 -7.89 12.79 3.11
C PHE A 229 -8.13 14.14 2.41
N ALA A 230 -9.10 14.20 1.48
CA ALA A 230 -9.47 15.43 0.79
C ALA A 230 -10.00 16.49 1.79
N MET A 231 -10.79 16.09 2.78
CA MET A 231 -11.24 16.97 3.86
C MET A 231 -10.07 17.48 4.71
N ALA A 232 -9.07 16.63 4.99
CA ALA A 232 -7.87 17.03 5.72
C ALA A 232 -7.05 18.07 4.94
N ILE A 233 -6.90 17.90 3.62
CA ILE A 233 -6.24 18.86 2.73
C ILE A 233 -6.97 20.21 2.75
N ALA A 234 -8.29 20.20 2.54
CA ALA A 234 -9.09 21.41 2.52
C ALA A 234 -8.99 22.16 3.87
N TYR A 235 -9.15 21.46 4.98
CA TYR A 235 -9.05 22.07 6.30
C TYR A 235 -7.67 22.65 6.59
N LEU A 236 -6.59 21.91 6.26
CA LEU A 236 -5.21 22.36 6.48
C LEU A 236 -4.88 23.58 5.60
N GLY A 237 -5.27 23.55 4.33
CA GLY A 237 -5.04 24.65 3.40
C GLY A 237 -5.80 25.92 3.77
N ASP A 238 -7.07 25.81 4.18
CA ASP A 238 -7.92 26.96 4.50
C ASP A 238 -7.55 27.62 5.84
N HIS A 239 -7.13 26.84 6.85
CA HIS A 239 -6.87 27.37 8.20
C HIS A 239 -5.40 27.66 8.47
N PHE A 240 -4.47 26.93 7.83
CA PHE A 240 -3.05 27.02 8.10
C PHE A 240 -2.20 27.41 6.87
N TYR A 241 -2.82 27.57 5.70
CA TYR A 241 -2.19 28.01 4.46
C TYR A 241 -0.99 27.17 4.04
N THR A 242 -0.93 25.89 4.41
CA THR A 242 0.12 24.95 4.07
C THR A 242 -0.44 23.62 3.59
N LEU A 243 0.35 22.91 2.75
CA LEU A 243 0.05 21.56 2.30
C LEU A 243 1.16 20.58 2.68
N GLU A 244 2.16 21.04 3.47
CA GLU A 244 3.30 20.21 3.82
C GLU A 244 3.05 19.35 5.07
N LEU A 245 3.26 18.04 4.93
CA LEU A 245 3.22 17.11 6.06
C LEU A 245 4.28 17.46 7.13
N SER A 246 5.46 17.90 6.71
CA SER A 246 6.53 18.31 7.63
C SER A 246 6.16 19.56 8.45
N GLN A 247 5.41 20.50 7.87
CA GLN A 247 4.88 21.66 8.60
C GLN A 247 3.74 21.26 9.55
N LEU A 248 2.83 20.39 9.10
CA LEU A 248 1.78 19.82 9.96
C LEU A 248 2.39 19.18 11.22
N LEU A 249 3.46 18.40 11.07
CA LEU A 249 4.17 17.78 12.19
C LEU A 249 4.77 18.83 13.13
N SER A 250 5.40 19.88 12.59
CA SER A 250 5.99 20.95 13.41
C SER A 250 4.92 21.74 14.18
N MET A 251 3.77 22.02 13.55
CA MET A 251 2.63 22.68 14.20
C MET A 251 2.03 21.82 15.33
N GLY A 252 1.88 20.51 15.10
CA GLY A 252 1.40 19.58 16.12
C GLY A 252 2.34 19.49 17.34
N MET A 253 3.65 19.47 17.11
CA MET A 253 4.65 19.53 18.21
C MET A 253 4.61 20.85 18.98
N GLN A 254 4.20 21.95 18.35
CA GLN A 254 3.97 23.25 18.98
C GLN A 254 2.58 23.38 19.62
N GLN A 255 1.82 22.29 19.72
CA GLN A 255 0.47 22.22 20.29
C GLN A 255 -0.56 23.14 19.61
N MET A 256 -0.36 23.43 18.32
CA MET A 256 -1.39 24.12 17.51
C MET A 256 -2.62 23.22 17.31
N PRO A 257 -3.81 23.78 17.06
CA PRO A 257 -5.06 23.00 16.96
C PRO A 257 -5.21 22.25 15.63
N VAL A 258 -4.21 21.39 15.31
CA VAL A 258 -4.18 20.57 14.08
C VAL A 258 -4.82 19.19 14.26
N GLU A 259 -5.32 18.88 15.45
CA GLU A 259 -5.88 17.57 15.79
C GLU A 259 -6.99 17.10 14.83
N PRO A 260 -7.93 17.93 14.33
CA PRO A 260 -8.92 17.48 13.36
C PRO A 260 -8.31 16.97 12.05
N VAL A 261 -7.26 17.63 11.56
CA VAL A 261 -6.52 17.19 10.36
C VAL A 261 -5.85 15.85 10.61
N VAL A 262 -5.18 15.74 11.77
CA VAL A 262 -4.48 14.50 12.17
C VAL A 262 -5.47 13.33 12.29
N ALA A 263 -6.65 13.56 12.91
CA ALA A 263 -7.68 12.53 13.04
C ALA A 263 -8.22 12.06 11.68
N LEU A 264 -8.45 12.99 10.73
CA LEU A 264 -8.87 12.66 9.37
C LEU A 264 -7.80 11.85 8.62
N LEU A 265 -6.52 12.21 8.73
CA LEU A 265 -5.42 11.47 8.11
C LEU A 265 -5.24 10.09 8.75
N VAL A 266 -5.39 9.95 10.07
CA VAL A 266 -5.36 8.66 10.76
C VAL A 266 -6.53 7.79 10.29
N PHE A 267 -7.74 8.33 10.19
CA PHE A 267 -8.89 7.62 9.65
C PHE A 267 -8.67 7.15 8.20
N CYS A 268 -8.10 8.01 7.35
CA CYS A 268 -7.68 7.63 6.01
C CYS A 268 -6.67 6.46 6.04
N GLY A 269 -5.70 6.51 6.94
CA GLY A 269 -4.76 5.40 7.18
C GLY A 269 -5.46 4.10 7.58
N PHE A 270 -6.53 4.14 8.38
CA PHE A 270 -7.30 2.95 8.78
C PHE A 270 -7.96 2.24 7.60
N THR A 271 -8.58 2.99 6.69
CA THR A 271 -9.25 2.38 5.53
C THR A 271 -8.25 1.65 4.65
N LYS A 272 -7.09 2.26 4.37
CA LYS A 272 -6.03 1.69 3.54
C LYS A 272 -5.33 0.51 4.19
N SER A 273 -5.13 0.56 5.52
CA SER A 273 -4.49 -0.51 6.30
C SER A 273 -5.46 -1.61 6.70
N ALA A 274 -6.71 -1.57 6.23
CA ALA A 274 -7.74 -2.56 6.56
C ALA A 274 -7.97 -2.75 8.07
N MET A 275 -7.94 -1.66 8.83
CA MET A 275 -8.34 -1.69 10.24
C MET A 275 -9.83 -1.98 10.37
N MET A 276 -10.26 -2.60 11.44
CA MET A 276 -11.70 -2.78 11.70
C MET A 276 -12.38 -1.41 11.87
N PRO A 277 -13.55 -1.19 11.23
CA PRO A 277 -14.41 -2.16 10.52
C PRO A 277 -14.08 -2.37 9.02
N PHE A 278 -13.03 -1.75 8.50
CA PHE A 278 -12.69 -1.77 7.07
C PHE A 278 -11.91 -3.02 6.62
N SER A 279 -11.65 -3.99 7.50
CA SER A 279 -10.87 -5.21 7.19
C SER A 279 -11.49 -6.08 6.08
N GLY A 280 -12.78 -5.93 5.84
CA GLY A 280 -13.53 -6.75 4.88
C GLY A 280 -13.09 -6.60 3.42
N TRP A 281 -12.46 -5.49 3.01
CA TRP A 281 -11.96 -5.36 1.65
C TRP A 281 -10.72 -6.22 1.42
N LEU A 282 -9.84 -6.31 2.42
CA LEU A 282 -8.61 -7.08 2.33
C LEU A 282 -8.90 -8.58 2.25
N LEU A 283 -9.87 -9.05 3.03
CA LEU A 283 -10.34 -10.44 2.96
C LEU A 283 -10.99 -10.75 1.61
N GLY A 284 -11.80 -9.84 1.08
CA GLY A 284 -12.39 -9.95 -0.25
C GLY A 284 -11.35 -9.97 -1.38
N ALA A 285 -10.23 -9.30 -1.20
CA ALA A 285 -9.15 -9.28 -2.19
C ALA A 285 -8.45 -10.64 -2.40
N MET A 286 -8.71 -11.65 -1.52
CA MET A 286 -8.15 -13.01 -1.67
C MET A 286 -8.67 -13.77 -2.90
N VAL A 287 -9.71 -13.30 -3.59
CA VAL A 287 -10.18 -13.85 -4.86
C VAL A 287 -9.20 -13.56 -6.01
N ALA A 288 -8.37 -12.55 -5.86
CA ALA A 288 -7.39 -12.15 -6.87
C ALA A 288 -6.30 -13.23 -7.08
N PRO A 289 -5.62 -13.20 -8.24
CA PRO A 289 -4.40 -13.99 -8.44
C PRO A 289 -3.38 -13.73 -7.33
N THR A 290 -2.69 -14.77 -6.86
CA THR A 290 -1.81 -14.67 -5.69
C THR A 290 -0.74 -13.59 -5.77
N PRO A 291 -0.11 -13.28 -6.92
CA PRO A 291 0.82 -12.16 -7.02
C PRO A 291 0.19 -10.82 -6.64
N THR A 292 -1.09 -10.60 -6.97
CA THR A 292 -1.84 -9.41 -6.53
C THR A 292 -1.95 -9.37 -5.01
N SER A 293 -2.37 -10.48 -4.38
CA SER A 293 -2.47 -10.57 -2.93
C SER A 293 -1.11 -10.35 -2.25
N ALA A 294 -0.03 -10.96 -2.79
CA ALA A 294 1.32 -10.74 -2.29
C ALA A 294 1.72 -9.26 -2.37
N LEU A 295 1.49 -8.60 -3.51
CA LEU A 295 1.85 -7.19 -3.71
C LEU A 295 1.07 -6.27 -2.74
N LEU A 296 -0.26 -6.39 -2.71
CA LEU A 296 -1.11 -5.51 -1.91
C LEU A 296 -0.90 -5.67 -0.40
N HIS A 297 -0.67 -6.91 0.07
CA HIS A 297 -0.71 -7.21 1.52
C HIS A 297 0.67 -7.28 2.16
N SER A 298 1.74 -7.59 1.41
CA SER A 298 3.08 -7.69 2.00
C SER A 298 3.88 -6.39 1.91
N SER A 299 3.88 -5.71 0.76
CA SER A 299 4.89 -4.69 0.49
C SER A 299 4.37 -3.29 0.17
N THR A 300 3.07 -3.14 -0.22
CA THR A 300 2.64 -1.89 -0.82
C THR A 300 1.39 -1.28 -0.18
N MET A 301 0.19 -1.58 -0.66
CA MET A 301 -1.04 -0.82 -0.37
C MET A 301 -1.32 -0.65 1.13
N VAL A 302 -1.35 -1.75 1.88
CA VAL A 302 -1.64 -1.69 3.32
C VAL A 302 -0.52 -0.99 4.10
N LYS A 303 0.71 -1.00 3.56
CA LYS A 303 1.85 -0.29 4.13
C LYS A 303 1.75 1.21 3.93
N ALA A 304 1.12 1.69 2.87
CA ALA A 304 0.87 3.12 2.67
C ALA A 304 0.03 3.72 3.81
N GLY A 305 -1.00 2.99 4.27
CA GLY A 305 -1.82 3.45 5.39
C GLY A 305 -1.04 3.52 6.70
N VAL A 306 -0.32 2.45 7.08
CA VAL A 306 0.50 2.48 8.30
C VAL A 306 1.69 3.43 8.19
N PHE A 307 2.26 3.63 7.00
CA PHE A 307 3.29 4.63 6.74
C PHE A 307 2.81 6.04 7.11
N LEU A 308 1.62 6.43 6.66
CA LEU A 308 1.03 7.72 7.00
C LEU A 308 0.84 7.86 8.51
N ILE A 309 0.31 6.84 9.19
CA ILE A 309 0.09 6.87 10.65
C ILE A 309 1.42 6.91 11.40
N ILE A 310 2.45 6.17 10.99
CA ILE A 310 3.78 6.24 11.60
C ILE A 310 4.42 7.63 11.41
N LYS A 311 4.21 8.27 10.24
CA LYS A 311 4.65 9.65 10.02
C LYS A 311 4.01 10.63 11.00
N LEU A 312 2.76 10.40 11.37
CA LEU A 312 2.02 11.22 12.33
C LEU A 312 2.36 10.87 13.79
N ALA A 313 3.04 9.74 14.08
CA ALA A 313 3.32 9.29 15.43
C ALA A 313 3.91 10.38 16.38
N PRO A 314 4.83 11.28 15.94
CA PRO A 314 5.38 12.33 16.81
C PRO A 314 4.33 13.31 17.36
N ILE A 315 3.15 13.41 16.75
CA ILE A 315 2.06 14.31 17.17
C ILE A 315 0.81 13.54 17.62
N LEU A 316 0.90 12.21 17.73
CA LEU A 316 -0.09 11.35 18.37
C LEU A 316 0.18 11.27 19.88
N GLY A 317 -0.32 10.28 20.56
CA GLY A 317 -0.13 10.06 22.01
C GLY A 317 -1.43 10.28 22.78
N ASN A 318 -1.43 11.12 23.81
CA ASN A 318 -2.60 11.32 24.69
C ASN A 318 -3.71 12.22 24.10
N ASN A 319 -3.66 12.58 22.83
CA ASN A 319 -4.72 13.27 22.12
C ASN A 319 -5.77 12.28 21.57
N HIS A 320 -6.95 12.79 21.16
CA HIS A 320 -8.04 11.94 20.66
C HIS A 320 -7.64 11.13 19.42
N ALA A 321 -6.81 11.67 18.52
CA ALA A 321 -6.32 10.97 17.34
C ALA A 321 -5.38 9.81 17.72
N GLY A 322 -4.51 9.99 18.72
CA GLY A 322 -3.64 8.94 19.24
C GLY A 322 -4.43 7.83 19.95
N ILE A 323 -5.37 8.21 20.82
CA ILE A 323 -6.27 7.27 21.52
C ILE A 323 -7.09 6.48 20.51
N MET A 324 -7.64 7.13 19.48
CA MET A 324 -8.36 6.47 18.39
C MET A 324 -7.47 5.45 17.66
N ALA A 325 -6.22 5.81 17.37
CA ALA A 325 -5.26 4.91 16.71
C ALA A 325 -4.92 3.70 17.61
N MET A 326 -4.67 3.92 18.90
CA MET A 326 -4.40 2.84 19.86
C MET A 326 -5.58 1.88 19.99
N LEU A 327 -6.79 2.39 20.20
CA LEU A 327 -7.98 1.57 20.39
C LEU A 327 -8.33 0.76 19.13
N VAL A 328 -8.43 1.42 17.97
CA VAL A 328 -8.77 0.75 16.71
C VAL A 328 -7.67 -0.25 16.32
N GLY A 329 -6.40 0.12 16.49
CA GLY A 329 -5.27 -0.76 16.23
C GLY A 329 -5.26 -1.99 17.16
N GLY A 330 -5.43 -1.79 18.47
CA GLY A 330 -5.46 -2.85 19.48
C GLY A 330 -6.63 -3.81 19.29
N ILE A 331 -7.84 -3.29 19.09
CA ILE A 331 -9.05 -4.09 18.79
C ILE A 331 -8.82 -4.90 17.51
N THR A 332 -8.30 -4.27 16.44
CA THR A 332 -8.01 -4.97 15.19
C THR A 332 -6.98 -6.07 15.37
N PHE A 333 -5.91 -5.81 16.12
CA PHE A 333 -4.87 -6.81 16.44
C PHE A 333 -5.47 -8.03 17.13
N PHE A 334 -6.26 -7.80 18.17
CA PHE A 334 -6.85 -8.88 18.96
C PHE A 334 -7.83 -9.74 18.16
N PHE A 335 -8.86 -9.11 17.58
CA PHE A 335 -9.91 -9.85 16.86
C PHE A 335 -9.39 -10.53 15.59
N ALA A 336 -8.48 -9.88 14.83
CA ALA A 336 -7.90 -10.51 13.65
C ALA A 336 -6.98 -11.68 14.00
N SER A 337 -6.28 -11.63 15.15
CA SER A 337 -5.48 -12.76 15.65
C SER A 337 -6.37 -13.96 15.98
N CYS A 338 -7.46 -13.75 16.71
CA CYS A 338 -8.44 -14.80 17.03
C CYS A 338 -9.07 -15.38 15.76
N ALA A 339 -9.47 -14.53 14.82
CA ALA A 339 -10.09 -14.97 13.56
C ALA A 339 -9.11 -15.74 12.65
N ALA A 340 -7.80 -15.47 12.71
CA ALA A 340 -6.80 -16.20 11.93
C ALA A 340 -6.73 -17.70 12.31
N ILE A 341 -6.94 -18.02 13.59
CA ILE A 341 -6.88 -19.40 14.11
C ILE A 341 -8.02 -20.27 13.55
N SER A 342 -9.17 -19.66 13.28
CA SER A 342 -10.38 -20.38 12.82
C SER A 342 -10.43 -20.62 11.31
N GLN A 343 -9.42 -20.18 10.55
CA GLN A 343 -9.44 -20.28 9.08
C GLN A 343 -8.74 -21.55 8.60
N SER A 344 -9.36 -22.28 7.68
CA SER A 344 -8.76 -23.41 6.95
C SER A 344 -8.19 -23.03 5.58
N ASP A 345 -8.56 -21.86 5.02
CA ASP A 345 -8.00 -21.35 3.76
C ASP A 345 -6.66 -20.64 4.02
N GLY A 346 -5.57 -21.14 3.43
CA GLY A 346 -4.22 -20.61 3.64
C GLY A 346 -4.07 -19.12 3.30
N LYS A 347 -4.74 -18.61 2.24
CA LYS A 347 -4.72 -17.18 1.92
C LYS A 347 -5.48 -16.36 2.97
N LYS A 348 -6.61 -16.87 3.50
CA LYS A 348 -7.36 -16.17 4.55
C LYS A 348 -6.59 -16.12 5.86
N VAL A 349 -5.88 -17.19 6.24
CA VAL A 349 -4.98 -17.19 7.40
C VAL A 349 -3.93 -16.09 7.26
N LEU A 350 -3.28 -16.00 6.08
CA LEU A 350 -2.29 -14.97 5.79
C LEU A 350 -2.90 -13.56 5.80
N ALA A 351 -4.14 -13.39 5.32
CA ALA A 351 -4.84 -12.12 5.33
C ALA A 351 -5.17 -11.65 6.76
N TYR A 352 -5.78 -12.50 7.58
CA TYR A 352 -6.09 -12.17 8.98
C TYR A 352 -4.83 -11.87 9.79
N SER A 353 -3.78 -12.66 9.63
CA SER A 353 -2.51 -12.39 10.31
C SER A 353 -1.81 -11.12 9.78
N THR A 354 -2.09 -10.68 8.55
CA THR A 354 -1.68 -9.36 8.05
C THR A 354 -2.45 -8.25 8.76
N ILE A 355 -3.79 -8.33 8.82
CA ILE A 355 -4.65 -7.36 9.52
C ILE A 355 -4.21 -7.23 10.99
N SER A 356 -3.94 -8.36 11.65
CA SER A 356 -3.46 -8.40 13.03
C SER A 356 -2.15 -7.61 13.19
N ASN A 357 -1.12 -7.92 12.40
CA ASN A 357 0.16 -7.22 12.52
C ASN A 357 0.07 -5.73 12.16
N LEU A 358 -0.77 -5.36 11.19
CA LEU A 358 -1.04 -3.95 10.88
C LEU A 358 -1.74 -3.25 12.04
N GLY A 359 -2.68 -3.92 12.72
CA GLY A 359 -3.31 -3.44 13.94
C GLY A 359 -2.29 -3.13 15.04
N LEU A 360 -1.33 -4.04 15.26
CA LEU A 360 -0.25 -3.82 16.21
C LEU A 360 0.63 -2.62 15.83
N ILE A 361 0.97 -2.47 14.55
CA ILE A 361 1.74 -1.32 14.06
C ILE A 361 1.00 -0.01 14.36
N VAL A 362 -0.30 0.05 14.04
CA VAL A 362 -1.14 1.23 14.28
C VAL A 362 -1.27 1.54 15.77
N CYS A 363 -1.44 0.51 16.60
CA CYS A 363 -1.48 0.66 18.05
C CYS A 363 -0.16 1.24 18.59
N CYS A 364 0.99 0.71 18.17
CA CYS A 364 2.30 1.25 18.54
C CYS A 364 2.49 2.70 18.08
N ALA A 365 2.11 3.03 16.85
CA ALA A 365 2.23 4.41 16.35
C ALA A 365 1.31 5.38 17.11
N GLY A 366 0.12 4.92 17.54
CA GLY A 366 -0.84 5.72 18.29
C GLY A 366 -0.36 6.18 19.67
N THR A 367 0.57 5.46 20.31
CA THR A 367 1.11 5.84 21.61
C THR A 367 1.91 7.14 21.58
N GLY A 368 2.42 7.56 20.42
CA GLY A 368 3.27 8.76 20.29
C GLY A 368 4.64 8.62 20.93
N SER A 369 4.98 7.47 21.52
CA SER A 369 6.30 7.26 22.12
C SER A 369 7.33 6.90 21.04
N TYR A 370 8.57 7.38 21.24
CA TYR A 370 9.68 7.10 20.31
C TYR A 370 9.97 5.60 20.18
N GLU A 371 9.94 4.89 21.29
CA GLU A 371 10.21 3.44 21.35
C GLU A 371 9.13 2.63 20.59
N ALA A 372 7.87 2.99 20.77
CA ALA A 372 6.77 2.34 20.08
C ALA A 372 6.77 2.66 18.56
N ALA A 373 7.11 3.90 18.17
CA ALA A 373 7.26 4.27 16.76
C ALA A 373 8.38 3.46 16.08
N TRP A 374 9.53 3.30 16.72
CA TRP A 374 10.60 2.42 16.22
C TRP A 374 10.17 0.96 16.13
N THR A 375 9.43 0.50 17.11
CA THR A 375 8.86 -0.85 17.12
C THR A 375 7.91 -1.06 15.94
N ALA A 376 7.04 -0.08 15.67
CA ALA A 376 6.15 -0.09 14.51
C ALA A 376 6.94 -0.23 13.20
N ILE A 377 8.04 0.51 13.05
CA ILE A 377 8.91 0.44 11.87
C ILE A 377 9.55 -0.96 11.73
N MET A 378 10.06 -1.53 12.82
CA MET A 378 10.63 -2.89 12.79
C MET A 378 9.60 -3.93 12.37
N ILE A 379 8.37 -3.85 12.90
CA ILE A 379 7.28 -4.77 12.48
C ILE A 379 6.99 -4.60 10.99
N VAL A 380 6.97 -3.36 10.45
CA VAL A 380 6.77 -3.11 9.01
C VAL A 380 7.78 -3.87 8.17
N ILE A 381 9.07 -3.80 8.51
CA ILE A 381 10.17 -4.43 7.76
C ILE A 381 10.03 -5.96 7.76
N PHE A 382 9.99 -6.56 8.95
CA PHE A 382 10.01 -8.02 9.08
C PHE A 382 8.70 -8.66 8.58
N HIS A 383 7.56 -7.98 8.80
CA HIS A 383 6.29 -8.40 8.23
C HIS A 383 6.31 -8.39 6.70
N ALA A 384 6.92 -7.39 6.06
CA ALA A 384 6.98 -7.32 4.60
C ALA A 384 7.72 -8.53 4.01
N VAL A 385 8.89 -8.85 4.56
CA VAL A 385 9.72 -9.98 4.10
C VAL A 385 9.02 -11.33 4.31
N ALA A 386 8.57 -11.60 5.54
CA ALA A 386 7.96 -12.90 5.87
C ALA A 386 6.65 -13.12 5.11
N LYS A 387 5.79 -12.09 5.00
CA LYS A 387 4.51 -12.21 4.30
C LYS A 387 4.65 -12.37 2.80
N SER A 388 5.60 -11.66 2.17
CA SER A 388 5.83 -11.86 0.75
C SER A 388 6.21 -13.31 0.44
N LEU A 389 7.14 -13.88 1.21
CA LEU A 389 7.54 -15.27 1.05
C LEU A 389 6.36 -16.23 1.26
N LEU A 390 5.57 -16.03 2.31
CA LEU A 390 4.43 -16.89 2.61
C LEU A 390 3.32 -16.81 1.56
N PHE A 391 2.98 -15.62 1.05
CA PHE A 391 1.98 -15.52 -0.02
C PHE A 391 2.46 -16.20 -1.30
N LEU A 392 3.74 -16.02 -1.69
CA LEU A 392 4.28 -16.63 -2.90
C LEU A 392 4.34 -18.15 -2.78
N THR A 393 4.72 -18.69 -1.62
CA THR A 393 4.78 -20.14 -1.39
C THR A 393 3.39 -20.76 -1.33
N VAL A 394 2.44 -20.17 -0.60
CA VAL A 394 1.04 -20.63 -0.57
C VAL A 394 0.41 -20.57 -1.96
N GLY A 395 0.69 -19.52 -2.74
CA GLY A 395 0.19 -19.41 -4.11
C GLY A 395 0.80 -20.46 -5.06
N THR A 396 2.06 -20.84 -4.85
CA THR A 396 2.70 -21.92 -5.61
C THR A 396 2.10 -23.28 -5.22
N ALA A 397 1.89 -23.52 -3.93
CA ALA A 397 1.22 -24.73 -3.43
C ALA A 397 -0.20 -24.84 -4.00
N GLU A 398 -1.00 -23.75 -3.94
CA GLU A 398 -2.34 -23.70 -4.55
C GLU A 398 -2.33 -24.09 -6.03
N GLN A 399 -1.37 -23.59 -6.80
CA GLN A 399 -1.25 -23.96 -8.21
C GLN A 399 -0.91 -25.41 -8.45
N GLN A 400 -0.10 -26.02 -7.61
CA GLN A 400 0.31 -27.41 -7.76
C GLN A 400 -0.76 -28.40 -7.25
N LEU A 401 -1.32 -28.12 -6.08
CA LEU A 401 -2.30 -28.99 -5.42
C LEU A 401 -3.74 -28.77 -5.91
N GLY A 402 -4.03 -27.61 -6.51
CA GLY A 402 -5.39 -27.23 -6.94
C GLY A 402 -6.34 -26.85 -5.79
N SER A 403 -5.84 -26.75 -4.56
CA SER A 403 -6.61 -26.41 -3.36
C SER A 403 -5.92 -25.35 -2.52
N ARG A 404 -6.71 -24.55 -1.80
CA ARG A 404 -6.25 -23.55 -0.82
C ARG A 404 -6.39 -24.02 0.62
N ASN A 405 -7.05 -25.19 0.82
CA ASN A 405 -7.28 -25.73 2.16
C ASN A 405 -5.96 -26.22 2.76
N LEU A 406 -5.66 -25.81 3.99
CA LEU A 406 -4.44 -26.20 4.71
C LEU A 406 -4.36 -27.72 4.92
N GLU A 407 -5.49 -28.41 5.08
CA GLU A 407 -5.53 -29.86 5.18
C GLU A 407 -4.97 -30.56 3.92
N SER A 408 -5.14 -29.96 2.74
CA SER A 408 -4.59 -30.48 1.48
C SER A 408 -3.07 -30.33 1.37
N PHE A 409 -2.42 -29.63 2.32
CA PHE A 409 -0.97 -29.46 2.39
C PHE A 409 -0.27 -30.60 3.15
N ASP A 410 -1.03 -31.56 3.67
CA ASP A 410 -0.46 -32.75 4.29
C ASP A 410 0.46 -33.49 3.30
N GLY A 411 1.63 -33.89 3.79
CA GLY A 411 2.65 -34.56 2.97
C GLY A 411 3.38 -33.67 1.95
N ILE A 412 3.15 -32.35 1.93
CA ILE A 412 3.80 -31.43 1.00
C ILE A 412 5.33 -31.48 1.09
N PHE A 413 5.87 -31.86 2.26
CA PHE A 413 7.31 -32.01 2.46
C PHE A 413 7.91 -33.12 1.57
N ASN A 414 7.16 -34.20 1.36
CA ASN A 414 7.59 -35.30 0.49
C ASN A 414 7.44 -34.97 -1.00
N SER A 415 6.35 -34.30 -1.37
CA SER A 415 6.03 -33.99 -2.75
C SER A 415 6.77 -32.75 -3.28
N MET A 416 6.97 -31.72 -2.44
CA MET A 416 7.57 -30.43 -2.80
C MET A 416 8.54 -29.93 -1.71
N PRO A 417 9.68 -30.60 -1.46
CA PRO A 417 10.56 -30.31 -0.32
C PRO A 417 11.14 -28.88 -0.34
N ARG A 418 11.48 -28.34 -1.52
CA ARG A 418 12.00 -26.97 -1.65
C ARG A 418 10.94 -25.92 -1.29
N LEU A 419 9.70 -26.12 -1.72
CA LEU A 419 8.60 -25.24 -1.41
C LEU A 419 8.29 -25.27 0.08
N SER A 420 8.25 -26.46 0.67
CA SER A 420 8.01 -26.65 2.10
C SER A 420 9.07 -25.98 2.95
N LEU A 421 10.37 -26.09 2.56
CA LEU A 421 11.44 -25.39 3.24
C LEU A 421 11.24 -23.87 3.21
N CYS A 422 10.86 -23.30 2.06
CA CYS A 422 10.54 -21.87 1.94
C CYS A 422 9.35 -21.48 2.82
N MET A 423 8.30 -22.32 2.92
CA MET A 423 7.15 -22.09 3.81
C MET A 423 7.58 -22.08 5.27
N VAL A 424 8.39 -23.06 5.70
CA VAL A 424 8.95 -23.13 7.07
C VAL A 424 9.76 -21.88 7.39
N ILE A 425 10.65 -21.45 6.49
CA ILE A 425 11.43 -20.22 6.66
C ILE A 425 10.49 -18.99 6.82
N GLY A 426 9.46 -18.92 5.98
CA GLY A 426 8.46 -17.83 6.08
C GLY A 426 7.69 -17.85 7.40
N ILE A 427 7.28 -19.03 7.88
CA ILE A 427 6.61 -19.20 9.18
C ILE A 427 7.57 -18.84 10.32
N CYS A 428 8.80 -19.36 10.30
CA CYS A 428 9.83 -19.00 11.28
C CYS A 428 10.09 -17.49 11.29
N GLY A 429 10.09 -16.85 10.10
CA GLY A 429 10.20 -15.41 9.95
C GLY A 429 9.13 -14.61 10.67
N MET A 430 7.97 -15.21 10.95
CA MET A 430 6.85 -14.59 11.68
C MET A 430 6.89 -14.80 13.19
N PHE A 431 7.59 -15.85 13.68
CA PHE A 431 7.43 -16.30 15.08
C PHE A 431 8.75 -16.58 15.81
N LEU A 432 9.83 -16.94 15.12
CA LEU A 432 11.05 -17.47 15.76
C LEU A 432 12.25 -16.51 15.68
N ALA A 433 13.10 -16.60 16.70
CA ALA A 433 14.47 -16.10 16.63
C ALA A 433 15.31 -17.06 15.72
N PRO A 434 16.29 -16.58 14.96
CA PRO A 434 16.87 -15.23 14.96
C PRO A 434 16.13 -14.22 14.05
N PHE A 435 14.94 -14.53 13.60
CA PHE A 435 14.15 -13.65 12.73
C PHE A 435 13.57 -12.46 13.51
N GLY A 436 13.66 -11.26 12.94
CA GLY A 436 13.41 -10.02 13.64
C GLY A 436 11.98 -9.77 14.09
N MET A 437 10.98 -10.54 13.59
CA MET A 437 9.58 -10.36 14.01
C MET A 437 9.36 -10.69 15.50
N LEU A 438 10.02 -11.69 16.05
CA LEU A 438 9.94 -11.97 17.48
C LEU A 438 10.50 -10.80 18.29
N ILE A 439 11.64 -10.27 17.88
CA ILE A 439 12.29 -9.13 18.55
C ILE A 439 11.38 -7.90 18.50
N SER A 440 10.75 -7.63 17.35
CA SER A 440 9.82 -6.50 17.19
C SER A 440 8.58 -6.63 18.06
N LYS A 441 7.98 -7.83 18.15
CA LYS A 441 6.83 -8.08 19.03
C LYS A 441 7.20 -7.98 20.51
N TRP A 442 8.38 -8.44 20.89
CA TRP A 442 8.89 -8.26 22.24
C TRP A 442 9.11 -6.79 22.58
N ALA A 443 9.69 -6.02 21.64
CA ALA A 443 9.82 -4.58 21.80
C ALA A 443 8.47 -3.88 21.93
N ALA A 444 7.43 -4.33 21.18
CA ALA A 444 6.07 -3.82 21.33
C ALA A 444 5.52 -4.04 22.75
N MET A 445 5.70 -5.23 23.31
CA MET A 445 5.28 -5.52 24.70
C MET A 445 5.99 -4.66 25.75
N LYS A 446 7.18 -4.15 25.46
CA LYS A 446 7.90 -3.25 26.37
C LYS A 446 7.50 -1.79 26.20
N ALA A 447 6.99 -1.43 25.01
CA ALA A 447 6.65 -0.06 24.66
C ALA A 447 5.25 0.35 25.14
N PHE A 448 4.41 -0.62 25.55
CA PHE A 448 3.13 -0.42 26.23
C PHE A 448 3.27 -0.56 27.74
#